data_b988508c14eb14f4df77b00f15091adc
#
_entry.id   b988508c14eb14f4df77b00f15091adc
#
_cell.length_a   1.000
_cell.length_b   1.000
_cell.length_c   1.000
_cell.angle_alpha   90.00
_cell.angle_beta   90.00
_cell.angle_gamma   90.00
#
_symmetry.space_group_name_H-M   'P 1'
#
loop_
_entity.id
_entity.type
_entity.pdbx_description
1 polymer ?
#
loop_
_entity_poly.entity_id
_entity_poly.type
_entity_poly.pdbx_seq_one_letter_code
_entity_poly.pdbx_strand_id
1 'polypeptide(L)'
;MPKMTYFKAQQWAFSFSAEHGYLKEDVDFLLLGQLNWTLAQLLSNYQREMPAAAWEKFQTNVKKMCQGYPPQYLLGSTSFYGLKLQVTPATLIPRPDTEELVDFILTDLQAKKDLRVADIGTGTGAIGLALKSNKPSWDVSLTDISEAALAVARNNAHALGLDVELKQGDLLAPLVGRYDVIVSNPPYIPKREVDLMDESVKRYEPALALFAAKDGLAIYERLAKEIRPYLQPKARLYLEIGFSQAKQVQALFLQEFPRAQVMVKQDLTGHDRMIKVEF
;
A
#
# COMPACT_ATOMS: atom_id res chain seq x y z
N MET A 1 28.20 33.95 -4.00
CA MET A 1 28.19 32.47 -4.13
C MET A 1 27.62 32.09 -5.49
N PRO A 2 28.12 31.09 -6.19
CA PRO A 2 27.51 30.67 -7.44
C PRO A 2 26.06 30.25 -7.20
N LYS A 3 25.14 30.73 -8.04
CA LYS A 3 23.73 30.45 -7.92
C LYS A 3 23.47 28.92 -8.05
N MET A 4 22.69 28.36 -7.12
CA MET A 4 22.26 26.95 -7.18
C MET A 4 21.17 26.81 -8.22
N THR A 5 21.43 26.09 -9.30
CA THR A 5 20.41 25.75 -10.30
C THR A 5 19.81 24.37 -10.02
N TYR A 6 18.63 24.07 -10.60
CA TYR A 6 18.04 22.74 -10.46
C TYR A 6 18.98 21.62 -10.93
N PHE A 7 19.71 21.86 -12.03
CA PHE A 7 20.74 20.94 -12.51
C PHE A 7 21.83 20.69 -11.46
N LYS A 8 22.40 21.77 -10.89
CA LYS A 8 23.45 21.64 -9.87
C LYS A 8 22.96 20.95 -8.61
N ALA A 9 21.71 21.22 -8.20
CA ALA A 9 21.09 20.59 -7.05
C ALA A 9 20.94 19.06 -7.26
N GLN A 10 20.46 18.64 -8.44
CA GLN A 10 20.34 17.24 -8.81
C GLN A 10 21.72 16.56 -8.87
N GLN A 11 22.71 17.16 -9.54
CA GLN A 11 24.08 16.59 -9.63
C GLN A 11 24.73 16.44 -8.26
N TRP A 12 24.57 17.44 -7.37
CA TRP A 12 25.02 17.31 -5.98
C TRP A 12 24.35 16.13 -5.30
N ALA A 13 23.05 15.99 -5.44
CA ALA A 13 22.31 14.91 -4.81
C ALA A 13 22.71 13.53 -5.37
N PHE A 14 22.94 13.40 -6.67
CA PHE A 14 23.44 12.16 -7.28
C PHE A 14 24.79 11.75 -6.70
N SER A 15 25.74 12.70 -6.60
CA SER A 15 27.06 12.42 -6.04
C SER A 15 26.97 12.04 -4.56
N PHE A 16 26.23 12.81 -3.78
CA PHE A 16 26.07 12.57 -2.34
C PHE A 16 25.37 11.23 -2.06
N SER A 17 24.29 10.92 -2.80
CA SER A 17 23.50 9.70 -2.58
C SER A 17 24.23 8.44 -3.03
N ALA A 18 25.04 8.52 -4.09
CA ALA A 18 25.85 7.39 -4.57
C ALA A 18 26.85 6.89 -3.52
N GLU A 19 27.45 7.82 -2.72
CA GLU A 19 28.33 7.47 -1.60
C GLU A 19 27.62 6.70 -0.48
N HIS A 20 26.28 6.74 -0.45
CA HIS A 20 25.42 6.07 0.53
C HIS A 20 24.65 4.89 -0.07
N GLY A 21 24.96 4.47 -1.29
CA GLY A 21 24.34 3.30 -1.94
C GLY A 21 22.96 3.53 -2.57
N TYR A 22 22.53 4.79 -2.72
CA TYR A 22 21.25 5.13 -3.37
C TYR A 22 21.44 5.35 -4.87
N LEU A 23 20.39 5.05 -5.64
CA LEU A 23 20.37 5.21 -7.09
C LEU A 23 19.93 6.64 -7.49
N LYS A 24 20.18 6.99 -8.74
CA LYS A 24 19.74 8.28 -9.31
C LYS A 24 18.22 8.41 -9.31
N GLU A 25 17.54 7.32 -9.52
CA GLU A 25 16.08 7.20 -9.53
C GLU A 25 15.47 7.61 -8.18
N ASP A 26 16.12 7.30 -7.07
CA ASP A 26 15.67 7.68 -5.72
C ASP A 26 15.75 9.22 -5.54
N VAL A 27 16.83 9.81 -6.04
CA VAL A 27 17.03 11.27 -6.03
C VAL A 27 16.01 11.96 -6.92
N ASP A 28 15.77 11.43 -8.14
CA ASP A 28 14.81 11.98 -9.08
C ASP A 28 13.39 11.90 -8.51
N PHE A 29 13.03 10.76 -7.91
CA PHE A 29 11.76 10.60 -7.22
C PHE A 29 11.56 11.68 -6.14
N LEU A 30 12.58 11.90 -5.31
CA LEU A 30 12.53 12.89 -4.23
C LEU A 30 12.47 14.33 -4.77
N LEU A 31 13.28 14.67 -5.79
CA LEU A 31 13.31 16.00 -6.37
C LEU A 31 12.01 16.34 -7.11
N LEU A 32 11.55 15.45 -7.98
CA LEU A 32 10.32 15.61 -8.75
C LEU A 32 9.10 15.68 -7.83
N GLY A 33 9.05 14.82 -6.81
CA GLY A 33 8.00 14.82 -5.81
C GLY A 33 7.97 16.12 -4.98
N GLN A 34 9.13 16.62 -4.54
CA GLN A 34 9.20 17.87 -3.79
C GLN A 34 8.77 19.10 -4.61
N LEU A 35 9.06 19.10 -5.91
CA LEU A 35 8.69 20.19 -6.82
C LEU A 35 7.28 20.04 -7.38
N ASN A 36 6.69 18.86 -7.24
CA ASN A 36 5.46 18.46 -7.94
C ASN A 36 5.60 18.66 -9.46
N TRP A 37 6.75 18.26 -10.01
CA TRP A 37 7.09 18.38 -11.42
C TRP A 37 7.22 17.03 -12.10
N THR A 38 6.98 17.02 -13.40
CA THR A 38 7.38 15.94 -14.29
C THR A 38 8.87 16.08 -14.65
N LEU A 39 9.47 15.00 -15.14
CA LEU A 39 10.85 15.03 -15.64
C LEU A 39 11.03 16.07 -16.76
N ALA A 40 10.05 16.20 -17.65
CA ALA A 40 10.09 17.21 -18.72
C ALA A 40 10.12 18.64 -18.17
N GLN A 41 9.36 18.91 -17.12
CA GLN A 41 9.39 20.21 -16.43
C GLN A 41 10.73 20.47 -15.75
N LEU A 42 11.33 19.47 -15.10
CA LEU A 42 12.65 19.59 -14.51
C LEU A 42 13.70 19.92 -15.58
N LEU A 43 13.74 19.16 -16.68
CA LEU A 43 14.68 19.37 -17.80
C LEU A 43 14.55 20.79 -18.39
N SER A 44 13.31 21.25 -18.61
CA SER A 44 13.04 22.59 -19.14
C SER A 44 13.48 23.72 -18.20
N ASN A 45 13.64 23.42 -16.91
CA ASN A 45 14.03 24.41 -15.89
C ASN A 45 15.46 24.21 -15.36
N TYR A 46 16.25 23.29 -15.91
CA TYR A 46 17.58 22.92 -15.39
C TYR A 46 18.51 24.10 -15.09
N GLN A 47 18.53 25.10 -15.98
CA GLN A 47 19.41 26.25 -15.84
C GLN A 47 18.82 27.37 -14.95
N ARG A 48 17.57 27.24 -14.53
CA ARG A 48 16.94 28.22 -13.62
C ARG A 48 17.49 28.06 -12.22
N GLU A 49 17.56 29.18 -11.51
CA GLU A 49 17.95 29.21 -10.11
C GLU A 49 16.88 28.55 -9.24
N MET A 50 17.30 27.59 -8.42
CA MET A 50 16.45 26.97 -7.41
C MET A 50 16.30 27.92 -6.23
N PRO A 51 15.08 28.25 -5.76
CA PRO A 51 14.89 29.09 -4.58
C PRO A 51 15.62 28.52 -3.37
N ALA A 52 16.23 29.39 -2.55
CA ALA A 52 17.05 28.96 -1.40
C ALA A 52 16.30 28.02 -0.45
N ALA A 53 15.05 28.34 -0.10
CA ALA A 53 14.23 27.49 0.76
C ALA A 53 13.94 26.11 0.13
N ALA A 54 13.74 26.03 -1.19
CA ALA A 54 13.55 24.77 -1.90
C ALA A 54 14.83 23.93 -1.90
N TRP A 55 15.98 24.58 -2.08
CA TRP A 55 17.29 23.95 -2.00
C TRP A 55 17.58 23.39 -0.60
N GLU A 56 17.40 24.19 0.44
CA GLU A 56 17.61 23.77 1.84
C GLU A 56 16.72 22.58 2.21
N LYS A 57 15.45 22.62 1.81
CA LYS A 57 14.52 21.51 2.01
C LYS A 57 14.99 20.26 1.27
N PHE A 58 15.37 20.40 0.00
CA PHE A 58 15.84 19.28 -0.81
C PHE A 58 17.11 18.66 -0.23
N GLN A 59 18.08 19.48 0.15
CA GLN A 59 19.31 19.04 0.77
C GLN A 59 19.06 18.28 2.09
N THR A 60 18.13 18.78 2.90
CA THR A 60 17.72 18.12 4.15
C THR A 60 17.07 16.77 3.88
N ASN A 61 16.18 16.71 2.89
CA ASN A 61 15.49 15.49 2.52
C ASN A 61 16.45 14.43 1.95
N VAL A 62 17.36 14.81 1.06
CA VAL A 62 18.42 13.91 0.54
C VAL A 62 19.25 13.33 1.69
N LYS A 63 19.69 14.14 2.64
CA LYS A 63 20.44 13.66 3.81
C LYS A 63 19.64 12.67 4.65
N LYS A 64 18.35 12.93 4.87
CA LYS A 64 17.47 12.00 5.61
C LYS A 64 17.26 10.69 4.84
N MET A 65 17.04 10.76 3.53
CA MET A 65 16.94 9.58 2.66
C MET A 65 18.19 8.72 2.78
N CYS A 66 19.39 9.33 2.71
CA CYS A 66 20.66 8.63 2.88
C CYS A 66 20.89 8.06 4.30
N GLN A 67 20.08 8.44 5.28
CA GLN A 67 20.01 7.82 6.62
C GLN A 67 18.96 6.69 6.69
N GLY A 68 18.37 6.32 5.55
CA GLY A 68 17.36 5.26 5.43
C GLY A 68 15.92 5.72 5.60
N TYR A 69 15.65 7.03 5.76
CA TYR A 69 14.26 7.50 5.89
C TYR A 69 13.52 7.39 4.55
N PRO A 70 12.33 6.74 4.49
CA PRO A 70 11.60 6.54 3.23
C PRO A 70 11.30 7.86 2.52
N PRO A 71 11.65 8.00 1.23
CA PRO A 71 11.39 9.22 0.48
C PRO A 71 9.90 9.54 0.37
N GLN A 72 9.02 8.53 0.36
CA GLN A 72 7.56 8.71 0.36
C GLN A 72 7.09 9.46 1.62
N TYR A 73 7.64 9.13 2.79
CA TYR A 73 7.31 9.86 4.02
C TYR A 73 7.90 11.27 4.04
N LEU A 74 9.06 11.50 3.40
CA LEU A 74 9.62 12.85 3.24
C LEU A 74 8.75 13.75 2.36
N LEU A 75 8.13 13.15 1.33
CA LEU A 75 7.18 13.81 0.45
C LEU A 75 5.77 13.91 1.04
N GLY A 76 5.45 13.04 2.00
CA GLY A 76 4.12 12.91 2.58
C GLY A 76 3.09 12.30 1.63
N SER A 77 3.51 11.78 0.48
CA SER A 77 2.61 11.16 -0.51
C SER A 77 3.33 10.16 -1.40
N THR A 78 2.55 9.23 -1.98
CA THR A 78 2.98 8.29 -3.01
C THR A 78 1.89 8.11 -4.05
N SER A 79 2.23 7.54 -5.22
CA SER A 79 1.26 7.09 -6.20
C SER A 79 0.88 5.65 -5.94
N PHE A 80 -0.39 5.29 -6.13
CA PHE A 80 -0.89 3.92 -6.09
C PHE A 80 -2.08 3.80 -7.02
N TYR A 81 -2.02 2.90 -7.97
CA TYR A 81 -3.06 2.62 -8.98
C TYR A 81 -3.64 3.88 -9.64
N GLY A 82 -2.75 4.82 -10.01
CA GLY A 82 -3.13 6.11 -10.59
C GLY A 82 -3.63 7.17 -9.61
N LEU A 83 -3.77 6.85 -8.33
CA LEU A 83 -4.17 7.78 -7.28
C LEU A 83 -2.94 8.36 -6.57
N LYS A 84 -3.01 9.64 -6.18
CA LYS A 84 -2.02 10.24 -5.27
C LYS A 84 -2.54 10.11 -3.84
N LEU A 85 -1.85 9.33 -3.02
CA LEU A 85 -2.23 9.03 -1.64
C LEU A 85 -1.27 9.70 -0.66
N GLN A 86 -1.81 10.31 0.38
CA GLN A 86 -1.04 10.71 1.56
C GLN A 86 -0.50 9.46 2.26
N VAL A 87 0.75 9.53 2.71
CA VAL A 87 1.39 8.50 3.54
C VAL A 87 2.06 9.14 4.73
N THR A 88 2.06 8.45 5.87
CA THR A 88 2.72 8.86 7.11
C THR A 88 3.31 7.63 7.80
N PRO A 89 4.18 7.76 8.79
CA PRO A 89 4.67 6.63 9.57
C PRO A 89 3.58 5.81 10.32
N ALA A 90 2.32 6.25 10.25
CA ALA A 90 1.18 5.50 10.79
C ALA A 90 0.66 4.40 9.84
N THR A 91 1.10 4.38 8.57
CA THR A 91 0.61 3.45 7.54
C THR A 91 1.76 2.82 6.78
N LEU A 92 1.55 1.57 6.33
CA LEU A 92 2.43 0.97 5.32
C LEU A 92 2.46 1.86 4.07
N ILE A 93 3.64 2.02 3.46
CA ILE A 93 3.74 2.64 2.12
C ILE A 93 3.16 1.66 1.10
N PRO A 94 2.12 2.03 0.33
CA PRO A 94 1.55 1.15 -0.69
C PRO A 94 2.60 0.59 -1.64
N ARG A 95 2.52 -0.73 -1.92
CA ARG A 95 3.50 -1.46 -2.74
C ARG A 95 2.95 -1.71 -4.15
N PRO A 96 3.83 -1.79 -5.17
CA PRO A 96 3.42 -2.14 -6.54
C PRO A 96 2.72 -3.50 -6.63
N ASP A 97 3.16 -4.51 -5.88
CA ASP A 97 2.54 -5.85 -5.85
C ASP A 97 1.05 -5.76 -5.42
N THR A 98 0.72 -4.82 -4.53
CA THR A 98 -0.66 -4.58 -4.09
C THR A 98 -1.52 -3.95 -5.20
N GLU A 99 -0.93 -3.24 -6.17
CA GLU A 99 -1.67 -2.77 -7.37
C GLU A 99 -2.15 -3.96 -8.21
N GLU A 100 -1.37 -5.05 -8.27
CA GLU A 100 -1.78 -6.27 -8.97
C GLU A 100 -2.98 -6.96 -8.32
N LEU A 101 -3.11 -6.86 -6.99
CA LEU A 101 -4.30 -7.34 -6.28
C LEU A 101 -5.54 -6.53 -6.68
N VAL A 102 -5.42 -5.21 -6.80
CA VAL A 102 -6.52 -4.34 -7.28
C VAL A 102 -6.88 -4.69 -8.72
N ASP A 103 -5.90 -4.84 -9.61
CA ASP A 103 -6.11 -5.23 -11.00
C ASP A 103 -6.80 -6.59 -11.12
N PHE A 104 -6.39 -7.57 -10.30
CA PHE A 104 -7.01 -8.88 -10.25
C PHE A 104 -8.50 -8.79 -9.88
N ILE A 105 -8.85 -8.02 -8.85
CA ILE A 105 -10.24 -7.83 -8.42
C ILE A 105 -11.07 -7.16 -9.52
N LEU A 106 -10.56 -6.08 -10.10
CA LEU A 106 -11.26 -5.31 -11.13
C LEU A 106 -11.50 -6.15 -12.40
N THR A 107 -10.52 -6.96 -12.79
CA THR A 107 -10.63 -7.86 -13.96
C THR A 107 -11.63 -8.99 -13.68
N ASP A 108 -11.53 -9.68 -12.53
CA ASP A 108 -12.38 -10.80 -12.16
C ASP A 108 -13.86 -10.37 -11.97
N LEU A 109 -14.08 -9.12 -11.57
CA LEU A 109 -15.41 -8.56 -11.31
C LEU A 109 -15.81 -7.48 -12.32
N GLN A 110 -15.20 -7.46 -13.51
CA GLN A 110 -15.40 -6.42 -14.53
C GLN A 110 -16.88 -6.14 -14.85
N ALA A 111 -17.68 -7.20 -15.00
CA ALA A 111 -19.10 -7.10 -15.36
C ALA A 111 -20.03 -6.83 -14.15
N LYS A 112 -19.51 -6.83 -12.92
CA LYS A 112 -20.31 -6.67 -11.72
C LYS A 112 -20.53 -5.19 -11.40
N LYS A 113 -21.73 -4.87 -10.96
CA LYS A 113 -22.17 -3.55 -10.51
C LYS A 113 -22.68 -3.64 -9.07
N ASP A 114 -22.69 -2.53 -8.38
CA ASP A 114 -23.36 -2.35 -7.08
C ASP A 114 -22.95 -3.39 -6.01
N LEU A 115 -21.67 -3.76 -5.97
CA LEU A 115 -21.13 -4.68 -4.97
C LEU A 115 -20.88 -3.97 -3.64
N ARG A 116 -21.11 -4.68 -2.53
CA ARG A 116 -20.62 -4.29 -1.21
C ARG A 116 -19.23 -4.88 -0.97
N VAL A 117 -18.27 -4.01 -0.76
CA VAL A 117 -16.85 -4.35 -0.63
C VAL A 117 -16.33 -3.93 0.74
N ALA A 118 -15.57 -4.80 1.40
CA ALA A 118 -14.84 -4.46 2.63
C ALA A 118 -13.33 -4.61 2.41
N ASP A 119 -12.56 -3.55 2.69
CA ASP A 119 -11.10 -3.55 2.71
C ASP A 119 -10.65 -3.61 4.17
N ILE A 120 -10.04 -4.71 4.56
CA ILE A 120 -9.68 -5.05 5.95
C ILE A 120 -8.19 -4.77 6.18
N GLY A 121 -7.87 -3.97 7.20
CA GLY A 121 -6.51 -3.49 7.44
C GLY A 121 -6.10 -2.49 6.35
N THR A 122 -6.97 -1.53 6.08
CA THR A 122 -6.92 -0.66 4.90
C THR A 122 -5.69 0.26 4.85
N GLY A 123 -5.03 0.53 5.98
CA GLY A 123 -3.87 1.40 6.06
C GLY A 123 -4.14 2.80 5.53
N THR A 124 -3.54 3.14 4.38
CA THR A 124 -3.78 4.43 3.67
C THR A 124 -5.12 4.51 2.97
N GLY A 125 -5.88 3.43 2.92
CA GLY A 125 -7.06 3.28 2.07
C GLY A 125 -6.73 2.82 0.64
N ALA A 126 -5.50 2.44 0.35
CA ALA A 126 -5.00 2.24 -1.02
C ALA A 126 -5.88 1.30 -1.85
N ILE A 127 -6.17 0.09 -1.37
CA ILE A 127 -6.96 -0.91 -2.10
C ILE A 127 -8.40 -0.42 -2.26
N GLY A 128 -9.08 -0.12 -1.15
CA GLY A 128 -10.49 0.25 -1.17
C GLY A 128 -10.77 1.53 -1.95
N LEU A 129 -9.91 2.54 -1.86
CA LEU A 129 -10.03 3.78 -2.63
C LEU A 129 -9.76 3.57 -4.12
N ALA A 130 -8.79 2.71 -4.49
CA ALA A 130 -8.56 2.34 -5.88
C ALA A 130 -9.78 1.60 -6.47
N LEU A 131 -10.37 0.66 -5.72
CA LEU A 131 -11.59 -0.03 -6.13
C LEU A 131 -12.76 0.95 -6.29
N LYS A 132 -12.98 1.85 -5.31
CA LYS A 132 -14.05 2.86 -5.36
C LYS A 132 -13.89 3.82 -6.53
N SER A 133 -12.67 4.27 -6.81
CA SER A 133 -12.37 5.17 -7.92
C SER A 133 -12.69 4.53 -9.28
N ASN A 134 -12.38 3.24 -9.46
CA ASN A 134 -12.63 2.52 -10.71
C ASN A 134 -14.06 1.98 -10.85
N LYS A 135 -14.75 1.79 -9.72
CA LYS A 135 -16.13 1.29 -9.64
C LYS A 135 -16.97 2.19 -8.73
N PRO A 136 -17.35 3.38 -9.18
CA PRO A 136 -18.06 4.37 -8.34
C PRO A 136 -19.37 3.87 -7.75
N SER A 137 -20.03 2.91 -8.39
CA SER A 137 -21.29 2.32 -7.89
C SER A 137 -21.10 1.30 -6.76
N TRP A 138 -19.86 0.88 -6.47
CA TRP A 138 -19.62 -0.05 -5.36
C TRP A 138 -19.72 0.66 -4.00
N ASP A 139 -20.32 -0.01 -3.03
CA ASP A 139 -20.37 0.42 -1.63
C ASP A 139 -19.14 -0.12 -0.91
N VAL A 140 -18.19 0.77 -0.57
CA VAL A 140 -16.88 0.38 -0.04
C VAL A 140 -16.74 0.80 1.41
N SER A 141 -16.48 -0.17 2.29
CA SER A 141 -16.14 0.03 3.69
C SER A 141 -14.64 -0.24 3.90
N LEU A 142 -13.97 0.68 4.57
CA LEU A 142 -12.56 0.61 4.94
C LEU A 142 -12.44 0.36 6.43
N THR A 143 -11.72 -0.68 6.85
CA THR A 143 -11.54 -0.96 8.27
C THR A 143 -10.06 -1.04 8.64
N ASP A 144 -9.71 -0.56 9.82
CA ASP A 144 -8.38 -0.72 10.39
C ASP A 144 -8.46 -0.73 11.92
N ILE A 145 -7.54 -1.42 12.56
CA ILE A 145 -7.41 -1.39 14.02
C ILE A 145 -6.78 -0.08 14.50
N SER A 146 -5.97 0.56 13.67
CA SER A 146 -5.26 1.81 13.94
C SER A 146 -6.10 3.02 13.56
N GLU A 147 -6.56 3.79 14.56
CA GLU A 147 -7.22 5.08 14.30
C GLU A 147 -6.30 6.06 13.54
N ALA A 148 -4.99 6.01 13.79
CA ALA A 148 -4.02 6.84 13.06
C ALA A 148 -3.95 6.47 11.57
N ALA A 149 -4.06 5.20 11.21
CA ALA A 149 -4.16 4.74 9.82
C ALA A 149 -5.49 5.19 9.20
N LEU A 150 -6.61 5.03 9.91
CA LEU A 150 -7.92 5.50 9.44
C LEU A 150 -7.99 7.02 9.24
N ALA A 151 -7.27 7.80 10.06
CA ALA A 151 -7.17 9.24 9.83
C ALA A 151 -6.48 9.55 8.48
N VAL A 152 -5.44 8.81 8.12
CA VAL A 152 -4.78 8.92 6.80
C VAL A 152 -5.73 8.50 5.68
N ALA A 153 -6.41 7.35 5.82
CA ALA A 153 -7.38 6.86 4.84
C ALA A 153 -8.54 7.86 4.63
N ARG A 154 -9.04 8.47 5.70
CA ARG A 154 -10.08 9.51 5.66
C ARG A 154 -9.63 10.74 4.89
N ASN A 155 -8.41 11.21 5.14
CA ASN A 155 -7.82 12.33 4.41
C ASN A 155 -7.68 12.01 2.92
N ASN A 156 -7.24 10.78 2.58
CA ASN A 156 -7.14 10.32 1.20
C ASN A 156 -8.50 10.25 0.52
N ALA A 157 -9.50 9.66 1.16
CA ALA A 157 -10.87 9.60 0.63
C ALA A 157 -11.42 11.01 0.36
N HIS A 158 -11.25 11.93 1.31
CA HIS A 158 -11.68 13.32 1.16
C HIS A 158 -10.94 14.04 0.02
N ALA A 159 -9.61 13.90 -0.05
CA ALA A 159 -8.80 14.55 -1.09
C ALA A 159 -9.15 14.05 -2.50
N LEU A 160 -9.58 12.79 -2.62
CA LEU A 160 -9.99 12.16 -3.88
C LEU A 160 -11.48 12.35 -4.19
N GLY A 161 -12.26 12.92 -3.27
CA GLY A 161 -13.71 13.06 -3.42
C GLY A 161 -14.47 11.73 -3.47
N LEU A 162 -13.93 10.70 -2.80
CA LEU A 162 -14.51 9.35 -2.80
C LEU A 162 -15.35 9.14 -1.53
N ASP A 163 -16.60 8.72 -1.71
CA ASP A 163 -17.50 8.38 -0.62
C ASP A 163 -17.31 6.93 -0.22
N VAL A 164 -16.73 6.71 0.97
CA VAL A 164 -16.45 5.40 1.57
C VAL A 164 -16.75 5.43 3.06
N GLU A 165 -17.16 4.30 3.60
CA GLU A 165 -17.38 4.15 5.04
C GLU A 165 -16.07 3.75 5.72
N LEU A 166 -15.69 4.44 6.83
CA LEU A 166 -14.49 4.11 7.60
C LEU A 166 -14.88 3.66 9.02
N LYS A 167 -14.39 2.50 9.45
CA LYS A 167 -14.70 1.91 10.76
C LYS A 167 -13.44 1.42 11.46
N GLN A 168 -13.26 1.85 12.69
CA GLN A 168 -12.19 1.34 13.54
C GLN A 168 -12.59 0.01 14.17
N GLY A 169 -11.70 -0.96 14.14
CA GLY A 169 -11.87 -2.22 14.86
C GLY A 169 -10.92 -3.32 14.42
N ASP A 170 -10.92 -4.39 15.18
CA ASP A 170 -10.06 -5.53 14.94
C ASP A 170 -10.67 -6.44 13.88
N LEU A 171 -9.97 -6.56 12.77
CA LEU A 171 -10.27 -7.43 11.63
C LEU A 171 -11.70 -7.22 11.09
N LEU A 172 -12.57 -8.22 11.24
CA LEU A 172 -13.94 -8.20 10.73
C LEU A 172 -14.95 -7.60 11.73
N ALA A 173 -14.57 -7.41 12.99
CA ALA A 173 -15.48 -6.98 14.05
C ALA A 173 -16.25 -5.67 13.80
N PRO A 174 -15.68 -4.64 13.11
CA PRO A 174 -16.42 -3.41 12.84
C PRO A 174 -17.42 -3.53 11.66
N LEU A 175 -17.40 -4.63 10.92
CA LEU A 175 -18.29 -4.81 9.77
C LEU A 175 -19.74 -5.02 10.20
N VAL A 176 -20.67 -4.47 9.41
CA VAL A 176 -22.11 -4.62 9.62
C VAL A 176 -22.75 -5.23 8.38
N GLY A 177 -23.45 -6.35 8.56
CA GLY A 177 -24.10 -7.05 7.46
C GLY A 177 -23.16 -7.92 6.64
N ARG A 178 -23.51 -8.17 5.38
CA ARG A 178 -22.79 -9.09 4.51
C ARG A 178 -22.22 -8.36 3.30
N TYR A 179 -21.13 -8.89 2.76
CA TYR A 179 -20.34 -8.30 1.69
C TYR A 179 -20.21 -9.29 0.52
N ASP A 180 -20.21 -8.74 -0.69
CA ASP A 180 -19.97 -9.49 -1.92
C ASP A 180 -18.47 -9.77 -2.11
N VAL A 181 -17.66 -8.82 -1.65
CA VAL A 181 -16.20 -8.86 -1.75
C VAL A 181 -15.59 -8.44 -0.42
N ILE A 182 -14.64 -9.23 0.05
CA ILE A 182 -13.75 -8.85 1.15
C ILE A 182 -12.33 -8.91 0.60
N VAL A 183 -11.54 -7.87 0.86
CA VAL A 183 -10.14 -7.81 0.44
C VAL A 183 -9.26 -7.43 1.62
N SER A 184 -8.04 -7.94 1.66
CA SER A 184 -7.03 -7.55 2.65
C SER A 184 -5.62 -7.76 2.13
N ASN A 185 -4.74 -6.81 2.45
CA ASN A 185 -3.30 -7.04 2.50
C ASN A 185 -2.90 -7.03 3.99
N PRO A 186 -3.06 -8.13 4.71
CA PRO A 186 -2.80 -8.17 6.15
C PRO A 186 -1.30 -8.29 6.42
N PRO A 187 -0.83 -7.97 7.63
CA PRO A 187 0.53 -8.28 8.04
C PRO A 187 0.78 -9.79 7.92
N TYR A 188 1.86 -10.17 7.25
CA TYR A 188 2.17 -11.57 6.96
C TYR A 188 3.64 -11.96 7.22
N ILE A 189 4.48 -11.04 7.68
CA ILE A 189 5.91 -11.30 7.87
C ILE A 189 6.13 -11.99 9.22
N PRO A 190 6.76 -13.18 9.25
CA PRO A 190 7.19 -13.80 10.49
C PRO A 190 8.28 -12.95 11.18
N LYS A 191 8.23 -12.82 12.50
CA LYS A 191 9.27 -12.07 13.24
C LYS A 191 10.70 -12.61 13.02
N ARG A 192 10.85 -13.90 12.68
CA ARG A 192 12.16 -14.51 12.37
C ARG A 192 12.77 -13.99 11.06
N GLU A 193 11.96 -13.39 10.18
CA GLU A 193 12.41 -12.87 8.90
C GLU A 193 12.78 -11.38 8.95
N VAL A 194 12.75 -10.76 10.14
CA VAL A 194 13.11 -9.36 10.33
C VAL A 194 14.49 -9.01 9.76
N ASP A 195 15.46 -9.90 9.90
CA ASP A 195 16.83 -9.67 9.44
C ASP A 195 16.97 -9.68 7.91
N LEU A 196 15.98 -10.24 7.20
CA LEU A 196 15.94 -10.25 5.72
C LEU A 196 15.29 -9.00 5.13
N MET A 197 14.69 -8.17 5.97
CA MET A 197 13.97 -6.98 5.52
C MET A 197 14.92 -5.79 5.36
N ASP A 198 14.54 -4.88 4.48
CA ASP A 198 15.18 -3.58 4.35
C ASP A 198 15.22 -2.83 5.69
N GLU A 199 16.37 -2.26 6.03
CA GLU A 199 16.55 -1.46 7.26
C GLU A 199 15.57 -0.28 7.33
N SER A 200 15.29 0.33 6.19
CA SER A 200 14.32 1.43 6.09
C SER A 200 12.93 0.99 6.53
N VAL A 201 12.45 -0.17 6.05
CA VAL A 201 11.14 -0.74 6.40
C VAL A 201 11.08 -1.06 7.89
N LYS A 202 12.08 -1.79 8.41
CA LYS A 202 12.16 -2.16 9.83
C LYS A 202 12.08 -0.97 10.77
N ARG A 203 12.75 0.13 10.40
CA ARG A 203 12.98 1.28 11.27
C ARG A 203 11.83 2.28 11.23
N TYR A 204 11.17 2.44 10.10
CA TYR A 204 10.27 3.57 9.88
C TYR A 204 8.83 3.18 9.59
N GLU A 205 8.57 1.98 9.09
CA GLU A 205 7.20 1.55 8.83
C GLU A 205 6.56 0.88 10.06
N PRO A 206 5.24 0.97 10.24
CA PRO A 206 4.61 0.50 11.47
C PRO A 206 4.68 -1.03 11.59
N ALA A 207 5.26 -1.52 12.69
CA ALA A 207 5.40 -2.95 12.95
C ALA A 207 4.07 -3.73 12.92
N LEU A 208 2.97 -3.04 13.27
CA LEU A 208 1.61 -3.59 13.21
C LEU A 208 1.18 -3.96 11.78
N ALA A 209 1.67 -3.24 10.77
CA ALA A 209 1.35 -3.50 9.37
C ALA A 209 2.28 -4.54 8.72
N LEU A 210 3.35 -4.97 9.41
CA LEU A 210 4.36 -5.86 8.86
C LEU A 210 4.29 -7.27 9.44
N PHE A 211 4.24 -7.37 10.77
CA PHE A 211 4.49 -8.64 11.46
C PHE A 211 3.23 -9.33 11.92
N ALA A 212 3.15 -10.65 11.67
CA ALA A 212 2.13 -11.51 12.23
C ALA A 212 2.74 -12.70 12.97
N ALA A 213 2.03 -13.16 14.01
CA ALA A 213 2.36 -14.39 14.74
C ALA A 213 2.12 -15.64 13.89
N LYS A 214 2.46 -16.82 14.43
CA LYS A 214 2.26 -18.13 13.78
C LYS A 214 2.87 -18.19 12.39
N ASP A 215 4.14 -17.82 12.30
CA ASP A 215 4.86 -17.77 11.01
C ASP A 215 4.19 -16.91 9.94
N GLY A 216 3.57 -15.79 10.37
CA GLY A 216 2.88 -14.89 9.47
C GLY A 216 1.42 -15.29 9.16
N LEU A 217 0.92 -16.40 9.70
CA LEU A 217 -0.39 -16.96 9.35
C LEU A 217 -1.54 -16.55 10.27
N ALA A 218 -1.26 -15.85 11.38
CA ALA A 218 -2.26 -15.59 12.42
C ALA A 218 -3.50 -14.84 11.92
N ILE A 219 -3.34 -13.87 11.03
CA ILE A 219 -4.46 -13.10 10.48
C ILE A 219 -5.28 -13.94 9.51
N TYR A 220 -4.62 -14.74 8.66
CA TYR A 220 -5.32 -15.65 7.73
C TYR A 220 -6.14 -16.72 8.47
N GLU A 221 -5.61 -17.30 9.58
CA GLU A 221 -6.38 -18.22 10.41
C GLU A 221 -7.63 -17.57 11.00
N ARG A 222 -7.50 -16.34 11.49
CA ARG A 222 -8.64 -15.59 12.03
C ARG A 222 -9.65 -15.28 10.95
N LEU A 223 -9.21 -14.79 9.79
CA LEU A 223 -10.08 -14.53 8.64
C LEU A 223 -10.86 -15.78 8.26
N ALA A 224 -10.20 -16.94 8.11
CA ALA A 224 -10.87 -18.18 7.75
C ALA A 224 -11.96 -18.57 8.76
N LYS A 225 -11.72 -18.42 10.06
CA LYS A 225 -12.67 -18.79 11.13
C LYS A 225 -13.80 -17.78 11.32
N GLU A 226 -13.50 -16.47 11.16
CA GLU A 226 -14.41 -15.40 11.54
C GLU A 226 -15.28 -14.88 10.39
N ILE A 227 -14.91 -15.13 9.12
CA ILE A 227 -15.49 -14.47 7.93
C ILE A 227 -16.93 -14.89 7.60
N ARG A 228 -17.34 -16.12 7.96
CA ARG A 228 -18.61 -16.71 7.54
C ARG A 228 -19.84 -15.82 7.75
N PRO A 229 -20.06 -15.12 8.88
CA PRO A 229 -21.22 -14.24 9.08
C PRO A 229 -21.30 -13.06 8.12
N TYR A 230 -20.17 -12.68 7.52
CA TYR A 230 -20.04 -11.48 6.68
C TYR A 230 -20.12 -11.77 5.18
N LEU A 231 -20.34 -13.03 4.79
CA LEU A 231 -20.36 -13.44 3.38
C LEU A 231 -21.78 -13.36 2.80
N GLN A 232 -21.92 -12.68 1.66
CA GLN A 232 -23.07 -12.85 0.77
C GLN A 232 -22.99 -14.21 0.06
N PRO A 233 -24.11 -14.76 -0.47
CA PRO A 233 -24.05 -15.90 -1.37
C PRO A 233 -23.15 -15.62 -2.58
N LYS A 234 -22.19 -16.53 -2.84
CA LYS A 234 -21.14 -16.38 -3.90
C LYS A 234 -20.17 -15.22 -3.63
N ALA A 235 -19.97 -14.86 -2.38
CA ALA A 235 -18.97 -13.87 -2.00
C ALA A 235 -17.56 -14.32 -2.38
N ARG A 236 -16.66 -13.36 -2.54
CA ARG A 236 -15.24 -13.59 -2.84
C ARG A 236 -14.37 -12.89 -1.81
N LEU A 237 -13.34 -13.60 -1.41
CA LEU A 237 -12.26 -13.03 -0.60
C LEU A 237 -11.00 -12.94 -1.46
N TYR A 238 -10.33 -11.80 -1.41
CA TYR A 238 -9.03 -11.60 -2.04
C TYR A 238 -7.99 -11.22 -0.99
N LEU A 239 -6.86 -11.90 -1.02
CA LEU A 239 -5.78 -11.68 -0.05
C LEU A 239 -4.46 -11.50 -0.77
N GLU A 240 -3.64 -10.55 -0.30
CA GLU A 240 -2.21 -10.59 -0.55
C GLU A 240 -1.56 -11.54 0.45
N ILE A 241 -0.51 -12.25 0.03
CA ILE A 241 0.22 -13.24 0.84
C ILE A 241 1.73 -13.11 0.63
N GLY A 242 2.50 -13.56 1.61
CA GLY A 242 3.92 -13.81 1.41
C GLY A 242 4.14 -14.96 0.41
N PHE A 243 5.15 -14.83 -0.44
CA PHE A 243 5.40 -15.74 -1.57
C PHE A 243 5.54 -17.23 -1.19
N SER A 244 5.86 -17.55 0.05
CA SER A 244 5.98 -18.92 0.55
C SER A 244 4.74 -19.46 1.25
N GLN A 245 3.67 -18.65 1.40
CA GLN A 245 2.53 -18.97 2.28
C GLN A 245 1.32 -19.56 1.55
N ALA A 246 1.32 -19.61 0.21
CA ALA A 246 0.15 -19.99 -0.59
C ALA A 246 -0.51 -21.30 -0.16
N LYS A 247 0.28 -22.37 0.02
CA LYS A 247 -0.23 -23.68 0.42
C LYS A 247 -0.86 -23.68 1.80
N GLN A 248 -0.24 -23.01 2.77
CA GLN A 248 -0.76 -22.92 4.13
C GLN A 248 -2.06 -22.12 4.18
N VAL A 249 -2.11 -20.95 3.54
CA VAL A 249 -3.31 -20.11 3.51
C VAL A 249 -4.45 -20.85 2.77
N GLN A 250 -4.17 -21.50 1.65
CA GLN A 250 -5.14 -22.33 0.94
C GLN A 250 -5.72 -23.43 1.86
N ALA A 251 -4.88 -24.14 2.60
CA ALA A 251 -5.31 -25.20 3.52
C ALA A 251 -6.21 -24.65 4.63
N LEU A 252 -5.91 -23.48 5.20
CA LEU A 252 -6.73 -22.82 6.22
C LEU A 252 -8.17 -22.57 5.72
N PHE A 253 -8.31 -22.03 4.51
CA PHE A 253 -9.64 -21.75 3.96
C PHE A 253 -10.39 -23.02 3.55
N LEU A 254 -9.72 -24.03 3.00
CA LEU A 254 -10.36 -25.31 2.65
C LEU A 254 -10.79 -26.11 3.89
N GLN A 255 -10.08 -25.97 5.02
CA GLN A 255 -10.49 -26.59 6.29
C GLN A 255 -11.81 -26.00 6.79
N GLU A 256 -12.00 -24.69 6.77
CA GLU A 256 -13.22 -24.02 7.24
C GLU A 256 -14.35 -24.04 6.20
N PHE A 257 -14.00 -24.09 4.91
CA PHE A 257 -14.91 -24.07 3.76
C PHE A 257 -14.54 -25.16 2.75
N PRO A 258 -14.86 -26.43 3.01
CA PRO A 258 -14.45 -27.56 2.15
C PRO A 258 -14.99 -27.51 0.71
N ARG A 259 -16.01 -26.68 0.45
CA ARG A 259 -16.61 -26.52 -0.88
C ARG A 259 -16.16 -25.25 -1.60
N ALA A 260 -15.36 -24.41 -0.95
CA ALA A 260 -14.85 -23.19 -1.57
C ALA A 260 -13.83 -23.51 -2.67
N GLN A 261 -13.79 -22.67 -3.69
CA GLN A 261 -12.74 -22.72 -4.69
C GLN A 261 -11.63 -21.74 -4.26
N VAL A 262 -10.41 -22.24 -4.10
CA VAL A 262 -9.26 -21.43 -3.71
C VAL A 262 -8.26 -21.40 -4.85
N MET A 263 -8.05 -20.20 -5.42
CA MET A 263 -7.10 -19.94 -6.49
C MET A 263 -5.90 -19.15 -5.96
N VAL A 264 -4.71 -19.57 -6.33
CA VAL A 264 -3.46 -18.81 -6.12
C VAL A 264 -3.12 -18.11 -7.43
N LYS A 265 -2.76 -16.83 -7.36
CA LYS A 265 -2.26 -16.05 -8.49
C LYS A 265 -0.87 -15.52 -8.19
N GLN A 266 0.01 -15.63 -9.17
CA GLN A 266 1.37 -15.10 -9.11
C GLN A 266 1.39 -13.62 -9.49
N ASP A 267 2.38 -12.90 -8.94
CA ASP A 267 2.74 -11.56 -9.36
C ASP A 267 3.52 -11.56 -10.69
N LEU A 268 3.81 -10.39 -11.22
CA LEU A 268 4.55 -10.22 -12.49
C LEU A 268 5.98 -10.77 -12.41
N THR A 269 6.51 -11.02 -11.21
CA THR A 269 7.83 -11.63 -11.01
C THR A 269 7.79 -13.16 -10.90
N GLY A 270 6.58 -13.75 -10.93
CA GLY A 270 6.35 -15.19 -10.89
C GLY A 270 6.28 -15.79 -9.49
N HIS A 271 6.13 -14.95 -8.45
CA HIS A 271 5.96 -15.43 -7.07
C HIS A 271 4.47 -15.51 -6.71
N ASP A 272 4.08 -16.52 -5.95
CA ASP A 272 2.74 -16.61 -5.38
C ASP A 272 2.49 -15.37 -4.50
N ARG A 273 1.51 -14.55 -4.87
CA ARG A 273 1.27 -13.27 -4.20
C ARG A 273 -0.16 -13.04 -3.80
N MET A 274 -1.11 -13.63 -4.49
CA MET A 274 -2.52 -13.37 -4.26
C MET A 274 -3.30 -14.67 -4.11
N ILE A 275 -4.30 -14.65 -3.25
CA ILE A 275 -5.27 -15.74 -3.12
C ILE A 275 -6.67 -15.18 -3.34
N LYS A 276 -7.45 -15.89 -4.13
CA LYS A 276 -8.91 -15.72 -4.25
C LYS A 276 -9.62 -16.94 -3.68
N VAL A 277 -10.62 -16.69 -2.80
CA VAL A 277 -11.53 -17.71 -2.29
C VAL A 277 -12.93 -17.36 -2.76
N GLU A 278 -13.60 -18.30 -3.45
CA GLU A 278 -15.02 -18.21 -3.83
C GLU A 278 -15.86 -19.13 -2.95
N PHE A 279 -16.84 -18.56 -2.23
CA PHE A 279 -17.66 -19.26 -1.24
C PHE A 279 -18.97 -19.79 -1.80
#